data_2f49e7cef888b493b2c710ca05f19154
#
_entry.id   2f49e7cef888b493b2c710ca05f19154
#
_cell.length_a   1.000
_cell.length_b   1.000
_cell.length_c   1.000
_cell.angle_alpha   90.00
_cell.angle_beta   90.00
_cell.angle_gamma   90.00
#
_symmetry.space_group_name_H-M   'P 1'
#
loop_
_entity.id
_entity.type
_entity.pdbx_description
1 polymer ?
#
loop_
_entity_poly.entity_id
_entity_poly.type
_entity_poly.pdbx_seq_one_letter_code
_entity_poly.pdbx_strand_id
1 'polypeptide(L)'
;MEGISFISYVAATRNDKRRNTMFTKKNAIIISVLLTISACIYGLQILIFKDVRNTEFYIFQDMAFIPISIAITTVVVGELLDINTKRDSRHKTRMLTSTFFSDIGFELMSMLALVSNIDEEVLRKINNDNLSESEKINAIRSSTFTINADMGIYNIISDVIIASKTDILILSSNPMLYDHECFSDLLWELLHLMDEFRLRGDYVKMTPDDLTQFNDDFALVLELLLINWVVNAKYLKETYPNFYKTVSSFLDN
;
A
#
# COMPACT_ATOMS: atom_id res chain seq x y z
N MET A 1 -27.72 5.47 -22.41
CA MET A 1 -26.78 4.82 -21.46
C MET A 1 -26.82 5.36 -20.02
N GLU A 2 -27.61 6.41 -19.73
CA GLU A 2 -27.65 7.06 -18.39
C GLU A 2 -28.52 6.34 -17.34
N GLY A 3 -29.45 5.47 -17.74
CA GLY A 3 -30.38 4.79 -16.81
C GLY A 3 -29.78 3.72 -15.91
N ILE A 4 -28.67 3.08 -16.35
CA ILE A 4 -28.04 1.97 -15.61
C ILE A 4 -27.19 2.49 -14.43
N SER A 5 -26.59 3.68 -14.58
CA SER A 5 -25.77 4.31 -13.55
C SER A 5 -26.62 4.79 -12.36
N PHE A 6 -27.82 5.31 -12.61
CA PHE A 6 -28.70 5.81 -11.55
C PHE A 6 -29.27 4.68 -10.68
N ILE A 7 -29.64 3.54 -11.29
CA ILE A 7 -30.18 2.37 -10.56
C ILE A 7 -29.10 1.75 -9.68
N SER A 8 -27.85 1.65 -10.14
CA SER A 8 -26.75 1.13 -9.35
C SER A 8 -26.37 2.04 -8.17
N TYR A 9 -26.43 3.35 -8.36
CA TYR A 9 -26.19 4.33 -7.30
C TYR A 9 -27.29 4.29 -6.22
N VAL A 10 -28.56 4.21 -6.61
CA VAL A 10 -29.70 4.08 -5.68
C VAL A 10 -29.67 2.74 -4.93
N ALA A 11 -29.26 1.66 -5.59
CA ALA A 11 -29.11 0.35 -4.94
C ALA A 11 -27.97 0.33 -3.93
N ALA A 12 -26.83 0.97 -4.23
CA ALA A 12 -25.68 1.08 -3.33
C ALA A 12 -26.03 1.91 -2.07
N THR A 13 -26.68 3.06 -2.23
CA THR A 13 -27.11 3.92 -1.10
C THR A 13 -28.18 3.25 -0.24
N ARG A 14 -29.07 2.44 -0.83
CA ARG A 14 -30.09 1.67 -0.10
C ARG A 14 -29.48 0.52 0.70
N ASN A 15 -28.44 -0.10 0.17
CA ASN A 15 -27.71 -1.18 0.83
C ASN A 15 -26.87 -0.67 2.01
N ASP A 16 -26.26 0.50 1.88
CA ASP A 16 -25.47 1.14 2.94
C ASP A 16 -26.38 1.63 4.08
N LYS A 17 -27.56 2.18 3.77
CA LYS A 17 -28.56 2.56 4.76
C LYS A 17 -29.14 1.35 5.53
N ARG A 18 -29.31 0.21 4.87
CA ARG A 18 -29.73 -1.06 5.51
C ARG A 18 -28.62 -1.62 6.43
N ARG A 19 -27.36 -1.54 6.02
CA ARG A 19 -26.21 -2.01 6.81
C ARG A 19 -26.03 -1.17 8.06
N ASN A 20 -26.13 0.14 7.95
CA ASN A 20 -26.05 1.07 9.09
C ASN A 20 -27.21 0.89 10.08
N THR A 21 -28.43 0.66 9.61
CA THR A 21 -29.58 0.42 10.50
C THR A 21 -29.53 -0.94 11.19
N MET A 22 -28.95 -1.97 10.55
CA MET A 22 -28.79 -3.29 11.17
C MET A 22 -27.69 -3.29 12.24
N PHE A 23 -26.59 -2.56 12.01
CA PHE A 23 -25.50 -2.38 12.98
C PHE A 23 -25.99 -1.62 14.22
N THR A 24 -26.78 -0.57 14.02
CA THR A 24 -27.37 0.22 15.13
C THR A 24 -28.36 -0.59 15.96
N LYS A 25 -29.20 -1.42 15.34
CA LYS A 25 -30.15 -2.30 16.06
C LYS A 25 -29.47 -3.39 16.87
N LYS A 26 -28.45 -4.06 16.31
CA LYS A 26 -27.66 -5.06 17.05
C LYS A 26 -26.94 -4.44 18.24
N ASN A 27 -26.32 -3.27 18.06
CA ASN A 27 -25.65 -2.59 19.15
C ASN A 27 -26.63 -2.11 20.23
N ALA A 28 -27.81 -1.61 19.85
CA ALA A 28 -28.86 -1.24 20.79
C ALA A 28 -29.34 -2.44 21.62
N ILE A 29 -29.49 -3.63 21.01
CA ILE A 29 -29.85 -4.85 21.73
C ILE A 29 -28.76 -5.24 22.73
N ILE A 30 -27.49 -5.22 22.32
CA ILE A 30 -26.34 -5.56 23.18
C ILE A 30 -26.29 -4.60 24.38
N ILE A 31 -26.42 -3.30 24.15
CA ILE A 31 -26.44 -2.28 25.20
C ILE A 31 -27.60 -2.51 26.14
N SER A 32 -28.81 -2.78 25.64
CA SER A 32 -29.99 -3.05 26.46
C SER A 32 -29.79 -4.29 27.33
N VAL A 33 -29.22 -5.36 26.78
CA VAL A 33 -28.94 -6.60 27.55
C VAL A 33 -27.92 -6.32 28.67
N LEU A 34 -26.84 -5.60 28.37
CA LEU A 34 -25.80 -5.26 29.36
C LEU A 34 -26.37 -4.39 30.49
N LEU A 35 -27.19 -3.39 30.15
CA LEU A 35 -27.86 -2.54 31.15
C LEU A 35 -28.81 -3.36 32.03
N THR A 36 -29.57 -4.30 31.46
CA THR A 36 -30.47 -5.18 32.22
C THR A 36 -29.70 -6.09 33.18
N ILE A 37 -28.58 -6.66 32.71
CA ILE A 37 -27.69 -7.49 33.55
C ILE A 37 -27.15 -6.65 34.72
N SER A 38 -26.66 -5.44 34.44
CA SER A 38 -26.15 -4.53 35.48
C SER A 38 -27.23 -4.20 36.52
N ALA A 39 -28.44 -3.83 36.09
CA ALA A 39 -29.57 -3.56 36.99
C ALA A 39 -29.95 -4.78 37.84
N CYS A 40 -29.92 -5.99 37.25
CA CYS A 40 -30.18 -7.23 38.00
C CYS A 40 -29.10 -7.48 39.07
N ILE A 41 -27.83 -7.24 38.77
CA ILE A 41 -26.71 -7.43 39.73
C ILE A 41 -26.87 -6.48 40.92
N TYR A 42 -27.14 -5.18 40.70
CA TYR A 42 -27.37 -4.22 41.77
C TYR A 42 -28.64 -4.55 42.58
N GLY A 43 -29.72 -4.99 41.90
CA GLY A 43 -30.94 -5.45 42.59
C GLY A 43 -30.67 -6.65 43.49
N LEU A 44 -29.88 -7.62 43.00
CA LEU A 44 -29.50 -8.81 43.76
C LEU A 44 -28.60 -8.46 44.95
N GLN A 45 -27.70 -7.50 44.81
CA GLN A 45 -26.87 -6.97 45.89
C GLN A 45 -27.70 -6.38 47.03
N ILE A 46 -28.70 -5.53 46.71
CA ILE A 46 -29.62 -4.96 47.71
C ILE A 46 -30.40 -6.06 48.43
N LEU A 47 -30.83 -7.08 47.72
CA LEU A 47 -31.65 -8.18 48.24
C LEU A 47 -30.86 -9.09 49.19
N ILE A 48 -29.58 -9.36 48.87
CA ILE A 48 -28.69 -10.23 49.67
C ILE A 48 -28.16 -9.48 50.91
N PHE A 49 -27.63 -8.29 50.70
CA PHE A 49 -26.92 -7.56 51.77
C PHE A 49 -27.85 -6.65 52.59
N LYS A 50 -29.06 -6.37 52.12
CA LYS A 50 -30.07 -5.50 52.77
C LYS A 50 -29.52 -4.13 53.19
N ASP A 51 -28.47 -3.67 52.51
CA ASP A 51 -27.77 -2.42 52.79
C ASP A 51 -27.84 -1.51 51.53
N VAL A 52 -28.88 -0.70 51.51
CA VAL A 52 -29.14 0.24 50.42
C VAL A 52 -28.07 1.33 50.38
N ARG A 53 -27.60 1.78 51.53
CA ARG A 53 -26.65 2.88 51.65
C ARG A 53 -25.27 2.54 51.04
N ASN A 54 -24.78 1.33 51.28
CA ASN A 54 -23.56 0.84 50.69
C ASN A 54 -23.72 0.64 49.17
N THR A 55 -24.86 0.18 48.71
CA THR A 55 -25.13 0.01 47.28
C THR A 55 -25.14 1.35 46.56
N GLU A 56 -25.74 2.40 47.12
CA GLU A 56 -25.68 3.76 46.56
C GLU A 56 -24.24 4.27 46.48
N PHE A 57 -23.42 4.03 47.51
CA PHE A 57 -22.00 4.42 47.49
C PHE A 57 -21.23 3.74 46.36
N TYR A 58 -21.41 2.45 46.13
CA TYR A 58 -20.77 1.72 45.05
C TYR A 58 -21.22 2.20 43.66
N ILE A 59 -22.50 2.52 43.48
CA ILE A 59 -23.01 3.10 42.25
C ILE A 59 -22.30 4.44 41.92
N PHE A 60 -22.14 5.31 42.94
CA PHE A 60 -21.42 6.57 42.76
C PHE A 60 -19.94 6.36 42.44
N GLN A 61 -19.31 5.38 43.10
CA GLN A 61 -17.91 5.02 42.83
C GLN A 61 -17.73 4.49 41.40
N ASP A 62 -18.62 3.62 40.93
CA ASP A 62 -18.60 3.09 39.60
C ASP A 62 -18.86 4.18 38.55
N MET A 63 -19.77 5.12 38.81
CA MET A 63 -19.97 6.29 37.96
C MET A 63 -18.71 7.15 37.84
N ALA A 64 -17.96 7.33 38.91
CA ALA A 64 -16.70 8.06 38.87
C ALA A 64 -15.60 7.31 38.06
N PHE A 65 -15.65 5.97 38.00
CA PHE A 65 -14.71 5.14 37.28
C PHE A 65 -15.03 5.03 35.78
N ILE A 66 -16.29 5.29 35.36
CA ILE A 66 -16.71 5.20 33.95
C ILE A 66 -15.83 6.05 32.99
N PRO A 67 -15.55 7.33 33.24
CA PRO A 67 -14.73 8.14 32.37
C PRO A 67 -13.32 7.58 32.18
N ILE A 68 -12.73 7.05 33.25
CA ILE A 68 -11.40 6.43 33.23
C ILE A 68 -11.42 5.15 32.40
N SER A 69 -12.42 4.30 32.60
CA SER A 69 -12.59 3.06 31.83
C SER A 69 -12.80 3.32 30.32
N ILE A 70 -13.59 4.35 29.99
CA ILE A 70 -13.81 4.76 28.60
C ILE A 70 -12.50 5.26 27.98
N ALA A 71 -11.74 6.09 28.70
CA ALA A 71 -10.47 6.62 28.20
C ALA A 71 -9.46 5.49 27.91
N ILE A 72 -9.27 4.56 28.85
CA ILE A 72 -8.38 3.41 28.68
C ILE A 72 -8.84 2.53 27.52
N THR A 73 -10.13 2.19 27.47
CA THR A 73 -10.68 1.34 26.41
C THR A 73 -10.53 1.98 25.04
N THR A 74 -10.77 3.29 24.93
CA THR A 74 -10.64 4.04 23.67
C THR A 74 -9.20 4.02 23.14
N VAL A 75 -8.22 4.24 24.02
CA VAL A 75 -6.80 4.22 23.65
C VAL A 75 -6.39 2.80 23.23
N VAL A 76 -6.67 1.79 24.06
CA VAL A 76 -6.25 0.40 23.79
C VAL A 76 -6.91 -0.16 22.52
N VAL A 77 -8.22 0.03 22.37
CA VAL A 77 -8.95 -0.45 21.18
C VAL A 77 -8.52 0.32 19.93
N GLY A 78 -8.32 1.65 20.06
CA GLY A 78 -7.81 2.48 18.95
C GLY A 78 -6.46 2.00 18.46
N GLU A 79 -5.52 1.73 19.35
CA GLU A 79 -4.18 1.27 19.03
C GLU A 79 -4.18 -0.14 18.40
N LEU A 80 -5.00 -1.05 18.93
CA LEU A 80 -5.16 -2.39 18.35
C LEU A 80 -5.76 -2.36 16.94
N LEU A 81 -6.76 -1.50 16.71
CA LEU A 81 -7.36 -1.33 15.39
C LEU A 81 -6.35 -0.73 14.38
N ASP A 82 -5.56 0.26 14.82
CA ASP A 82 -4.54 0.89 13.98
C ASP A 82 -3.45 -0.12 13.58
N ILE A 83 -2.96 -0.93 14.52
CA ILE A 83 -1.98 -2.00 14.25
C ILE A 83 -2.53 -3.01 13.24
N ASN A 84 -3.77 -3.45 13.41
CA ASN A 84 -4.38 -4.42 12.50
C ASN A 84 -4.59 -3.82 11.11
N THR A 85 -5.07 -2.58 11.03
CA THR A 85 -5.29 -1.89 9.75
C THR A 85 -3.97 -1.69 9.00
N LYS A 86 -2.92 -1.25 9.69
CA LYS A 86 -1.58 -1.10 9.11
C LYS A 86 -0.99 -2.43 8.63
N ARG A 87 -1.21 -3.51 9.36
CA ARG A 87 -0.75 -4.85 8.97
C ARG A 87 -1.45 -5.33 7.69
N ASP A 88 -2.77 -5.18 7.61
CA ASP A 88 -3.57 -5.57 6.44
C ASP A 88 -3.21 -4.71 5.22
N SER A 89 -3.03 -3.41 5.41
CA SER A 89 -2.58 -2.49 4.35
C SER A 89 -1.23 -2.92 3.78
N ARG A 90 -0.23 -3.16 4.64
CA ARG A 90 1.11 -3.60 4.21
C ARG A 90 1.08 -4.91 3.42
N HIS A 91 0.27 -5.89 3.84
CA HIS A 91 0.17 -7.16 3.12
C HIS A 91 -0.43 -6.98 1.72
N LYS A 92 -1.50 -6.21 1.62
CA LYS A 92 -2.14 -5.90 0.33
C LYS A 92 -1.24 -5.10 -0.60
N THR A 93 -0.52 -4.11 -0.07
CA THR A 93 0.44 -3.34 -0.86
C THR A 93 1.56 -4.22 -1.40
N ARG A 94 2.15 -5.08 -0.58
CA ARG A 94 3.20 -6.01 -1.05
C ARG A 94 2.70 -6.96 -2.13
N MET A 95 1.46 -7.42 -2.04
CA MET A 95 0.84 -8.23 -3.09
C MET A 95 0.71 -7.43 -4.40
N LEU A 96 0.24 -6.19 -4.34
CA LEU A 96 0.10 -5.32 -5.52
C LEU A 96 1.46 -4.98 -6.14
N THR A 97 2.46 -4.64 -5.32
CA THR A 97 3.83 -4.40 -5.78
C THR A 97 4.43 -5.65 -6.42
N SER A 98 4.17 -6.83 -5.87
CA SER A 98 4.62 -8.10 -6.45
C SER A 98 3.99 -8.36 -7.82
N THR A 99 2.70 -8.07 -7.97
CA THR A 99 1.99 -8.18 -9.26
C THR A 99 2.61 -7.21 -10.29
N PHE A 100 2.85 -5.96 -9.89
CA PHE A 100 3.52 -4.99 -10.76
C PHE A 100 4.87 -5.52 -11.26
N PHE A 101 5.71 -6.05 -10.36
CA PHE A 101 7.00 -6.61 -10.76
C PHE A 101 6.87 -7.82 -11.67
N SER A 102 5.88 -8.70 -11.46
CA SER A 102 5.63 -9.85 -12.34
C SER A 102 5.24 -9.45 -13.75
N ASP A 103 4.44 -8.40 -13.88
CA ASP A 103 3.82 -8.04 -15.16
C ASP A 103 4.72 -7.08 -15.98
N ILE A 104 5.33 -6.10 -15.30
CA ILE A 104 6.03 -4.99 -15.99
C ILE A 104 7.41 -4.73 -15.38
N GLY A 105 7.49 -4.71 -14.04
CA GLY A 105 8.63 -4.15 -13.31
C GLY A 105 9.95 -4.86 -13.63
N PHE A 106 9.93 -6.18 -13.82
CA PHE A 106 11.15 -6.93 -14.17
C PHE A 106 11.61 -6.71 -15.60
N GLU A 107 10.69 -6.71 -16.55
CA GLU A 107 11.01 -6.46 -17.93
C GLU A 107 11.62 -5.07 -18.08
N LEU A 108 10.98 -4.07 -17.50
CA LEU A 108 11.46 -2.69 -17.52
C LEU A 108 12.81 -2.53 -16.81
N MET A 109 12.96 -3.11 -15.62
CA MET A 109 14.20 -3.06 -14.85
C MET A 109 15.35 -3.73 -15.61
N SER A 110 15.12 -4.88 -16.25
CA SER A 110 16.14 -5.58 -17.06
C SER A 110 16.56 -4.77 -18.27
N MET A 111 15.61 -4.18 -19.01
CA MET A 111 15.91 -3.33 -20.15
C MET A 111 16.73 -2.10 -19.77
N LEU A 112 16.33 -1.41 -18.68
CA LEU A 112 17.04 -0.23 -18.21
C LEU A 112 18.42 -0.56 -17.65
N ALA A 113 18.57 -1.69 -16.93
CA ALA A 113 19.87 -2.13 -16.43
C ALA A 113 20.88 -2.42 -17.54
N LEU A 114 20.45 -3.01 -18.67
CA LEU A 114 21.31 -3.33 -19.82
C LEU A 114 21.92 -2.09 -20.48
N VAL A 115 21.26 -0.95 -20.42
CA VAL A 115 21.71 0.32 -21.03
C VAL A 115 22.22 1.33 -20.01
N SER A 116 22.30 0.91 -18.75
CA SER A 116 22.76 1.74 -17.63
C SER A 116 24.24 1.53 -17.34
N ASN A 117 24.82 2.47 -16.61
CA ASN A 117 26.14 2.36 -16.01
C ASN A 117 26.10 1.73 -14.60
N ILE A 118 25.11 0.88 -14.31
CA ILE A 118 24.99 0.29 -12.97
C ILE A 118 26.27 -0.45 -12.57
N ASP A 119 26.81 -0.12 -11.39
CA ASP A 119 28.02 -0.74 -10.88
C ASP A 119 27.69 -2.14 -10.33
N GLU A 120 28.50 -3.14 -10.69
CA GLU A 120 28.44 -4.49 -10.10
C GLU A 120 28.52 -4.47 -8.56
N GLU A 121 29.17 -3.47 -7.97
CA GLU A 121 29.23 -3.34 -6.51
C GLU A 121 27.85 -3.03 -5.92
N VAL A 122 27.04 -2.20 -6.60
CA VAL A 122 25.66 -1.91 -6.19
C VAL A 122 24.80 -3.16 -6.30
N LEU A 123 24.87 -3.88 -7.41
CA LEU A 123 24.15 -5.14 -7.59
C LEU A 123 24.54 -6.18 -6.53
N ARG A 124 25.82 -6.32 -6.22
CA ARG A 124 26.29 -7.19 -5.12
C ARG A 124 25.76 -6.77 -3.76
N LYS A 125 25.64 -5.46 -3.47
CA LYS A 125 25.03 -4.98 -2.22
C LYS A 125 23.54 -5.28 -2.17
N ILE A 126 22.81 -5.10 -3.26
CA ILE A 126 21.37 -5.41 -3.36
C ILE A 126 21.13 -6.90 -3.08
N ASN A 127 21.95 -7.79 -3.65
CA ASN A 127 21.82 -9.23 -3.51
C ASN A 127 22.42 -9.79 -2.20
N ASN A 128 23.11 -8.98 -1.40
CA ASN A 128 23.72 -9.43 -0.14
C ASN A 128 22.67 -9.56 0.97
N ASP A 129 22.36 -10.78 1.36
CA ASP A 129 21.41 -11.10 2.44
C ASP A 129 21.84 -10.59 3.83
N ASN A 130 23.11 -10.28 4.04
CA ASN A 130 23.62 -9.79 5.33
C ASN A 130 23.41 -8.29 5.52
N LEU A 131 23.09 -7.54 4.48
CA LEU A 131 22.81 -6.12 4.55
C LEU A 131 21.34 -5.87 4.88
N SER A 132 21.08 -4.88 5.72
CA SER A 132 19.73 -4.41 6.01
C SER A 132 19.12 -3.74 4.77
N GLU A 133 17.78 -3.70 4.72
CA GLU A 133 17.03 -2.99 3.69
C GLU A 133 17.49 -1.53 3.55
N SER A 134 17.68 -0.84 4.68
CA SER A 134 18.13 0.57 4.69
C SER A 134 19.55 0.73 4.11
N GLU A 135 20.47 -0.18 4.37
CA GLU A 135 21.83 -0.14 3.82
C GLU A 135 21.82 -0.35 2.29
N LYS A 136 20.98 -1.26 1.81
CA LYS A 136 20.80 -1.50 0.37
C LYS A 136 20.21 -0.27 -0.32
N ILE A 137 19.16 0.32 0.22
CA ILE A 137 18.52 1.53 -0.31
C ILE A 137 19.51 2.71 -0.30
N ASN A 138 20.29 2.88 0.76
CA ASN A 138 21.31 3.91 0.81
C ASN A 138 22.41 3.70 -0.23
N ALA A 139 22.79 2.46 -0.53
CA ALA A 139 23.73 2.16 -1.58
C ALA A 139 23.18 2.55 -2.96
N ILE A 140 21.89 2.29 -3.24
CA ILE A 140 21.23 2.70 -4.47
C ILE A 140 21.20 4.23 -4.57
N ARG A 141 20.70 4.93 -3.55
CA ARG A 141 20.58 6.41 -3.55
C ARG A 141 21.92 7.16 -3.60
N SER A 142 23.00 6.55 -3.13
CA SER A 142 24.35 7.14 -3.21
C SER A 142 25.03 6.92 -4.55
N SER A 143 24.44 6.11 -5.42
CA SER A 143 24.96 5.84 -6.76
C SER A 143 24.31 6.78 -7.76
N THR A 144 25.06 7.16 -8.81
CA THR A 144 24.53 7.96 -9.91
C THR A 144 24.29 7.04 -11.09
N PHE A 145 23.04 6.87 -11.47
CA PHE A 145 22.66 6.10 -12.65
C PHE A 145 22.64 7.00 -13.87
N THR A 146 23.22 6.54 -14.96
CA THR A 146 23.11 7.17 -16.27
C THR A 146 22.64 6.12 -17.28
N ILE A 147 21.69 6.49 -18.13
CA ILE A 147 21.15 5.65 -19.18
C ILE A 147 21.67 6.16 -20.51
N ASN A 148 22.05 5.25 -21.39
CA ASN A 148 22.47 5.52 -22.76
C ASN A 148 21.57 4.77 -23.76
N ALA A 149 20.28 5.07 -23.72
CA ALA A 149 19.32 4.54 -24.68
C ALA A 149 19.43 5.31 -26.01
N ASP A 150 19.58 4.59 -27.09
CA ASP A 150 19.39 5.13 -28.43
C ASP A 150 17.90 5.14 -28.81
N MET A 151 17.55 5.65 -29.98
CA MET A 151 16.16 5.69 -30.45
C MET A 151 15.51 4.31 -30.56
N GLY A 152 16.28 3.26 -30.85
CA GLY A 152 15.73 1.90 -30.90
C GLY A 152 15.29 1.40 -29.53
N ILE A 153 16.15 1.59 -28.54
CA ILE A 153 15.88 1.21 -27.15
C ILE A 153 14.77 2.08 -26.56
N TYR A 154 14.79 3.39 -26.83
CA TYR A 154 13.71 4.31 -26.43
C TYR A 154 12.34 3.80 -26.91
N ASN A 155 12.22 3.44 -28.19
CA ASN A 155 10.96 2.94 -28.74
C ASN A 155 10.50 1.66 -28.03
N ILE A 156 11.41 0.72 -27.76
CA ILE A 156 11.08 -0.52 -27.05
C ILE A 156 10.56 -0.22 -25.64
N ILE A 157 11.25 0.63 -24.87
CA ILE A 157 10.86 1.01 -23.52
C ILE A 157 9.50 1.73 -23.53
N SER A 158 9.30 2.68 -24.45
CA SER A 158 8.05 3.41 -24.57
C SER A 158 6.88 2.50 -24.92
N ASP A 159 7.07 1.52 -25.82
CA ASP A 159 6.05 0.56 -26.20
C ASP A 159 5.63 -0.32 -25.01
N VAL A 160 6.58 -0.78 -24.19
CA VAL A 160 6.29 -1.55 -22.96
C VAL A 160 5.51 -0.72 -21.96
N ILE A 161 5.92 0.52 -21.70
CA ILE A 161 5.22 1.40 -20.75
C ILE A 161 3.81 1.73 -21.24
N ILE A 162 3.65 2.04 -22.54
CA ILE A 162 2.33 2.34 -23.13
C ILE A 162 1.41 1.10 -23.13
N ALA A 163 1.93 -0.08 -23.43
CA ALA A 163 1.18 -1.34 -23.40
C ALA A 163 0.64 -1.62 -21.99
N SER A 164 1.41 -1.26 -20.97
CA SER A 164 1.08 -1.48 -19.55
C SER A 164 0.20 -0.38 -18.93
N LYS A 165 -0.27 0.58 -19.74
CA LYS A 165 -1.04 1.75 -19.28
C LYS A 165 -2.21 1.41 -18.36
N THR A 166 -2.99 0.39 -18.71
CA THR A 166 -4.19 0.02 -17.93
C THR A 166 -3.81 -0.45 -16.54
N ASP A 167 -2.76 -1.25 -16.43
CA ASP A 167 -2.31 -1.82 -15.16
C ASP A 167 -1.71 -0.74 -14.26
N ILE A 168 -0.89 0.17 -14.84
CA ILE A 168 -0.34 1.32 -14.12
C ILE A 168 -1.45 2.23 -13.60
N LEU A 169 -2.49 2.53 -14.40
CA LEU A 169 -3.63 3.35 -13.98
C LEU A 169 -4.45 2.68 -12.88
N ILE A 170 -4.67 1.36 -12.96
CA ILE A 170 -5.38 0.60 -11.91
C ILE A 170 -4.59 0.66 -10.60
N LEU A 171 -3.29 0.45 -10.65
CA LEU A 171 -2.41 0.53 -9.48
C LEU A 171 -2.39 1.94 -8.90
N SER A 172 -2.22 2.97 -9.74
CA SER A 172 -2.18 4.38 -9.32
C SER A 172 -3.48 4.87 -8.72
N SER A 173 -4.63 4.27 -9.07
CA SER A 173 -5.93 4.63 -8.48
C SER A 173 -6.20 3.95 -7.13
N ASN A 174 -5.29 3.09 -6.65
CA ASN A 174 -5.49 2.36 -5.41
C ASN A 174 -4.99 3.16 -4.20
N PRO A 175 -5.88 3.63 -3.30
CA PRO A 175 -5.48 4.47 -2.16
C PRO A 175 -4.53 3.78 -1.18
N MET A 176 -4.45 2.45 -1.17
CA MET A 176 -3.52 1.71 -0.30
C MET A 176 -2.05 1.89 -0.68
N LEU A 177 -1.77 2.28 -1.92
CA LEU A 177 -0.42 2.49 -2.42
C LEU A 177 0.14 3.86 -2.07
N TYR A 178 -0.70 4.85 -1.72
CA TYR A 178 -0.25 6.20 -1.30
C TYR A 178 0.53 6.21 0.01
N ASP A 179 0.34 5.22 0.87
CA ASP A 179 1.11 5.08 2.12
C ASP A 179 2.53 4.55 1.89
N HIS A 180 2.87 4.19 0.64
CA HIS A 180 4.19 3.68 0.23
C HIS A 180 4.86 4.69 -0.72
N GLU A 181 5.54 5.68 -0.15
CA GLU A 181 6.15 6.79 -0.89
C GLU A 181 6.96 6.31 -2.11
N CYS A 182 7.92 5.40 -1.93
CA CYS A 182 8.77 4.94 -3.04
C CYS A 182 8.01 4.26 -4.18
N PHE A 183 6.89 3.56 -3.90
CA PHE A 183 6.11 2.91 -4.95
C PHE A 183 5.15 3.88 -5.63
N SER A 184 4.61 4.83 -4.88
CA SER A 184 3.82 5.94 -5.42
C SER A 184 4.65 6.80 -6.36
N ASP A 185 5.90 7.10 -5.99
CA ASP A 185 6.83 7.87 -6.82
C ASP A 185 7.14 7.15 -8.14
N LEU A 186 7.38 5.83 -8.10
CA LEU A 186 7.56 5.02 -9.30
C LEU A 186 6.34 5.07 -10.23
N LEU A 187 5.15 4.89 -9.69
CA LEU A 187 3.91 4.94 -10.49
C LEU A 187 3.69 6.33 -11.08
N TRP A 188 4.00 7.38 -10.33
CA TRP A 188 3.90 8.75 -10.79
C TRP A 188 4.86 9.02 -11.95
N GLU A 189 6.11 8.56 -11.85
CA GLU A 189 7.10 8.73 -12.91
C GLU A 189 6.72 7.97 -14.18
N LEU A 190 6.21 6.74 -14.04
CA LEU A 190 5.69 5.98 -15.18
C LEU A 190 4.49 6.66 -15.85
N LEU A 191 3.59 7.28 -15.07
CA LEU A 191 2.46 8.06 -15.61
C LEU A 191 2.95 9.31 -16.34
N HIS A 192 3.97 9.99 -15.81
CA HIS A 192 4.58 11.14 -16.43
C HIS A 192 5.19 10.78 -17.80
N LEU A 193 6.00 9.74 -17.84
CA LEU A 193 6.56 9.21 -19.09
C LEU A 193 5.47 8.83 -20.11
N MET A 194 4.41 8.15 -19.68
CA MET A 194 3.29 7.81 -20.57
C MET A 194 2.62 9.04 -21.18
N ASP A 195 2.43 10.09 -20.38
CA ASP A 195 1.83 11.33 -20.89
C ASP A 195 2.78 12.04 -21.88
N GLU A 196 4.08 12.04 -21.61
CA GLU A 196 5.07 12.56 -22.55
C GLU A 196 5.11 11.78 -23.86
N PHE A 197 5.17 10.44 -23.81
CA PHE A 197 5.13 9.60 -25.01
C PHE A 197 3.86 9.85 -25.83
N ARG A 198 2.72 9.99 -25.18
CA ARG A 198 1.45 10.28 -25.86
C ARG A 198 1.41 11.67 -26.49
N LEU A 199 1.95 12.68 -25.82
CA LEU A 199 1.92 14.07 -26.31
C LEU A 199 2.89 14.28 -27.47
N ARG A 200 4.02 13.59 -27.47
CA ARG A 200 5.01 13.67 -28.55
C ARG A 200 4.57 12.94 -29.82
N GLY A 201 3.87 11.82 -29.71
CA GLY A 201 3.12 11.10 -30.76
C GLY A 201 3.88 10.66 -32.02
N ASP A 202 5.07 11.20 -32.26
CA ASP A 202 5.88 10.96 -33.47
C ASP A 202 7.37 10.94 -33.10
N TYR A 203 7.89 9.75 -32.84
CA TYR A 203 9.28 9.51 -32.41
C TYR A 203 10.33 10.01 -33.42
N VAL A 204 9.93 10.16 -34.67
CA VAL A 204 10.84 10.62 -35.76
C VAL A 204 11.23 12.09 -35.58
N LYS A 205 10.50 12.86 -34.77
CA LYS A 205 10.75 14.30 -34.53
C LYS A 205 11.56 14.59 -33.28
N MET A 206 12.03 13.55 -32.57
CA MET A 206 12.83 13.76 -31.37
C MET A 206 14.18 14.40 -31.69
N THR A 207 14.52 15.39 -30.86
CA THR A 207 15.85 16.02 -30.90
C THR A 207 16.82 15.25 -30.01
N PRO A 208 18.16 15.42 -30.19
CA PRO A 208 19.14 14.85 -29.25
C PRO A 208 18.94 15.31 -27.80
N ASP A 209 18.49 16.53 -27.58
CA ASP A 209 18.22 17.09 -26.24
C ASP A 209 17.01 16.38 -25.60
N ASP A 210 15.97 16.08 -26.37
CA ASP A 210 14.82 15.29 -25.92
C ASP A 210 15.24 13.89 -25.45
N LEU A 211 16.12 13.23 -26.23
CA LEU A 211 16.62 11.90 -25.88
C LEU A 211 17.47 11.93 -24.60
N THR A 212 18.23 13.01 -24.40
CA THR A 212 19.00 13.20 -23.16
C THR A 212 18.05 13.32 -21.95
N GLN A 213 16.98 14.11 -22.06
CA GLN A 213 15.97 14.23 -21.01
C GLN A 213 15.34 12.87 -20.68
N PHE A 214 14.92 12.09 -21.68
CA PHE A 214 14.36 10.76 -21.43
C PHE A 214 15.35 9.79 -20.79
N ASN A 215 16.64 9.90 -21.11
CA ASN A 215 17.67 9.10 -20.45
C ASN A 215 17.79 9.45 -18.95
N ASP A 216 17.61 10.72 -18.58
CA ASP A 216 17.58 11.14 -17.18
C ASP A 216 16.32 10.61 -16.46
N ASP A 217 15.15 10.68 -17.10
CA ASP A 217 13.90 10.13 -16.56
C ASP A 217 13.96 8.59 -16.43
N PHE A 218 14.54 7.90 -17.39
CA PHE A 218 14.78 6.46 -17.32
C PHE A 218 15.76 6.08 -16.20
N ALA A 219 16.76 6.91 -15.92
CA ALA A 219 17.66 6.69 -14.80
C ALA A 219 16.93 6.80 -13.46
N LEU A 220 16.03 7.76 -13.33
CA LEU A 220 15.16 7.89 -12.15
C LEU A 220 14.22 6.68 -12.00
N VAL A 221 13.61 6.23 -13.09
CA VAL A 221 12.75 5.01 -13.07
C VAL A 221 13.57 3.80 -12.65
N LEU A 222 14.80 3.63 -13.15
CA LEU A 222 15.67 2.52 -12.74
C LEU A 222 15.98 2.57 -11.23
N GLU A 223 16.34 3.74 -10.71
CA GLU A 223 16.57 3.92 -9.26
C GLU A 223 15.35 3.52 -8.44
N LEU A 224 14.17 4.02 -8.81
CA LEU A 224 12.91 3.72 -8.13
C LEU A 224 12.53 2.23 -8.23
N LEU A 225 12.77 1.59 -9.37
CA LEU A 225 12.58 0.15 -9.55
C LEU A 225 13.48 -0.66 -8.62
N LEU A 226 14.77 -0.32 -8.54
CA LEU A 226 15.73 -1.01 -7.66
C LEU A 226 15.37 -0.83 -6.18
N ILE A 227 14.97 0.37 -5.75
CA ILE A 227 14.52 0.62 -4.36
C ILE A 227 13.29 -0.22 -4.05
N ASN A 228 12.27 -0.20 -4.91
CA ASN A 228 11.05 -0.97 -4.72
C ASN A 228 11.29 -2.48 -4.78
N TRP A 229 12.24 -2.93 -5.59
CA TRP A 229 12.70 -4.31 -5.61
C TRP A 229 13.28 -4.72 -4.26
N VAL A 230 14.19 -3.94 -3.67
CA VAL A 230 14.79 -4.22 -2.35
C VAL A 230 13.72 -4.35 -1.28
N VAL A 231 12.74 -3.45 -1.23
CA VAL A 231 11.63 -3.47 -0.27
C VAL A 231 10.76 -4.72 -0.44
N ASN A 232 10.53 -5.15 -1.68
CA ASN A 232 9.66 -6.29 -1.98
C ASN A 232 10.37 -7.64 -1.97
N ALA A 233 11.68 -7.66 -2.21
CA ALA A 233 12.49 -8.88 -2.33
C ALA A 233 12.38 -9.79 -1.10
N LYS A 234 12.41 -9.21 0.10
CA LYS A 234 12.24 -9.96 1.35
C LYS A 234 10.90 -10.67 1.41
N TYR A 235 9.82 -9.98 1.07
CA TYR A 235 8.48 -10.57 1.04
C TYR A 235 8.38 -11.69 0.00
N LEU A 236 8.92 -11.48 -1.20
CA LEU A 236 8.93 -12.50 -2.26
C LEU A 236 9.73 -13.72 -1.84
N LYS A 237 10.89 -13.54 -1.22
CA LYS A 237 11.73 -14.61 -0.73
C LYS A 237 11.01 -15.48 0.31
N GLU A 238 10.25 -14.86 1.22
CA GLU A 238 9.50 -15.54 2.28
C GLU A 238 8.22 -16.21 1.75
N THR A 239 7.50 -15.55 0.82
CA THR A 239 6.15 -15.96 0.39
C THR A 239 6.18 -16.78 -0.91
N TYR A 240 7.07 -16.42 -1.85
CA TYR A 240 7.19 -17.01 -3.19
C TYR A 240 8.65 -17.34 -3.55
N PRO A 241 9.32 -18.27 -2.82
CA PRO A 241 10.75 -18.51 -2.95
C PRO A 241 11.18 -18.95 -4.36
N ASN A 242 10.36 -19.70 -5.07
CA ASN A 242 10.68 -20.13 -6.45
C ASN A 242 10.63 -18.95 -7.44
N PHE A 243 9.66 -18.07 -7.28
CA PHE A 243 9.55 -16.85 -8.08
C PHE A 243 10.74 -15.92 -7.81
N TYR A 244 11.06 -15.71 -6.53
CA TYR A 244 12.24 -14.92 -6.13
C TYR A 244 13.53 -15.43 -6.78
N LYS A 245 13.75 -16.75 -6.77
CA LYS A 245 14.94 -17.36 -7.40
C LYS A 245 15.01 -17.10 -8.92
N THR A 246 13.87 -17.21 -9.60
CA THR A 246 13.82 -16.95 -11.04
C THR A 246 14.19 -15.50 -11.32
N VAL A 247 13.68 -14.56 -10.54
CA VAL A 247 13.93 -13.14 -10.75
C VAL A 247 15.34 -12.73 -10.34
N SER A 248 15.84 -13.19 -9.20
CA SER A 248 17.21 -12.87 -8.77
C SER A 248 18.25 -13.36 -9.80
N SER A 249 17.98 -14.46 -10.50
CA SER A 249 18.87 -14.94 -11.56
C SER A 249 18.97 -14.00 -12.78
N PHE A 250 17.99 -13.12 -13.00
CA PHE A 250 18.09 -12.08 -14.04
C PHE A 250 18.96 -10.90 -13.62
N LEU A 251 19.12 -10.67 -12.32
CA LEU A 251 19.98 -9.60 -11.77
C LEU A 251 21.43 -10.06 -11.59
N ASP A 252 21.68 -11.38 -11.62
CA ASP A 252 23.00 -11.99 -11.47
C ASP A 252 23.72 -12.21 -12.82
N ASN A 253 23.05 -12.04 -13.96
CA ASN A 253 23.58 -12.16 -15.33
C ASN A 253 23.77 -10.80 -15.99
#